data_2612778d45a31b67827ee34f294f81cc
#
_entry.id   2612778d45a31b67827ee34f294f81cc
#
_cell.length_a   1.000
_cell.length_b   1.000
_cell.length_c   1.000
_cell.angle_alpha   90.00
_cell.angle_beta   90.00
_cell.angle_gamma   90.00
#
_symmetry.space_group_name_H-M   'P 1'
#
loop_
_entity.id
_entity.type
_entity.pdbx_description
1 polymer ?
#
loop_
_entity_poly.entity_id
_entity_poly.type
_entity_poly.pdbx_seq_one_letter_code
_entity_poly.pdbx_strand_id
1 'polypeptide(L)'
;MAARPSISVIIPTFNRARYLDLTLASYLGQSDRDFELVIVDDGSTDDTADVVATYRDQVRVACVHQANRGRSHARNTAIEHAQGDLLIFSDDDRIASRSFIAEHRAEHRADTPRVVLGWQEAILSIWMPDLMIAAGTIVELLARRPNLRGQLRDSVTALITPEMVRDELDATIADFSCPEPWQQKIAETIERYGLDLNGYCFPWRLGVTGNLSVPRQLVRDVGMFDVELRGWGLEDLDLHYRLHRAGAATRVSRTAINYHQFHERGPALMHDWNNNALRLIEKYAAVDLELYLRTMRGKLSLDEANRIALEHATLAAAGSSVAADYARLMHDHVHAMFLLVKTKQPG
;
A
#
# COMPACT_ATOMS: atom_id res chain seq x y z
N MET A 1 -15.24 -24.12 20.18
CA MET A 1 -14.34 -23.57 19.14
C MET A 1 -14.60 -22.08 19.04
N ALA A 2 -13.57 -21.22 19.03
CA ALA A 2 -13.78 -19.79 18.78
C ALA A 2 -14.37 -19.60 17.38
N ALA A 3 -15.30 -18.63 17.23
CA ALA A 3 -15.88 -18.33 15.92
C ALA A 3 -14.79 -17.92 14.93
N ARG A 4 -14.95 -18.29 13.65
CA ARG A 4 -14.06 -17.87 12.57
C ARG A 4 -14.11 -16.35 12.44
N PRO A 5 -12.97 -15.63 12.33
CA PRO A 5 -12.96 -14.18 12.13
C PRO A 5 -13.54 -13.85 10.74
N SER A 6 -14.21 -12.71 10.63
CA SER A 6 -14.71 -12.27 9.33
C SER A 6 -13.68 -11.48 8.51
N ILE A 7 -12.66 -10.93 9.18
CA ILE A 7 -11.58 -10.12 8.57
C ILE A 7 -10.22 -10.71 8.92
N SER A 8 -9.33 -10.78 7.93
CA SER A 8 -7.90 -11.08 8.13
C SER A 8 -7.06 -9.88 7.70
N VAL A 9 -6.27 -9.35 8.63
CA VAL A 9 -5.27 -8.32 8.35
C VAL A 9 -3.98 -9.00 7.93
N ILE A 10 -3.50 -8.70 6.75
CA ILE A 10 -2.33 -9.33 6.10
C ILE A 10 -1.10 -8.45 6.33
N ILE A 11 -0.13 -8.94 7.10
CA ILE A 11 1.06 -8.19 7.50
C ILE A 11 2.32 -9.00 7.15
N PRO A 12 2.96 -8.75 6.00
CA PRO A 12 4.29 -9.28 5.73
C PRO A 12 5.33 -8.48 6.54
N THR A 13 6.37 -9.13 7.05
CA THR A 13 7.46 -8.46 7.77
C THR A 13 8.80 -9.10 7.48
N PHE A 14 9.86 -8.30 7.50
CA PHE A 14 11.25 -8.75 7.39
C PHE A 14 12.21 -7.75 8.03
N ASN A 15 12.83 -8.12 9.16
CA ASN A 15 13.79 -7.29 9.91
C ASN A 15 13.23 -5.89 10.26
N ARG A 16 12.01 -5.84 10.80
CA ARG A 16 11.26 -4.62 11.11
C ARG A 16 10.66 -4.61 12.53
N ALA A 17 11.26 -5.35 13.48
CA ALA A 17 10.74 -5.53 14.84
C ALA A 17 10.23 -4.23 15.48
N ARG A 18 11.00 -3.14 15.40
CA ARG A 18 10.66 -1.84 16.03
C ARG A 18 9.40 -1.19 15.46
N TYR A 19 9.18 -1.31 14.15
CA TYR A 19 7.99 -0.76 13.47
C TYR A 19 6.78 -1.67 13.71
N LEU A 20 7.01 -2.97 13.59
CA LEU A 20 5.98 -3.99 13.81
C LEU A 20 5.40 -3.92 15.23
N ASP A 21 6.21 -3.64 16.24
CA ASP A 21 5.77 -3.51 17.63
C ASP A 21 4.69 -2.41 17.78
N LEU A 22 4.92 -1.21 17.25
CA LEU A 22 3.94 -0.13 17.25
C LEU A 22 2.72 -0.47 16.39
N THR A 23 2.93 -1.13 15.25
CA THR A 23 1.85 -1.59 14.38
C THR A 23 0.92 -2.55 15.13
N LEU A 24 1.47 -3.58 15.79
CA LEU A 24 0.68 -4.57 16.54
C LEU A 24 -0.01 -3.95 17.76
N ALA A 25 0.65 -3.04 18.48
CA ALA A 25 0.04 -2.31 19.59
C ALA A 25 -1.25 -1.59 19.18
N SER A 26 -1.31 -1.03 17.96
CA SER A 26 -2.48 -0.31 17.45
C SER A 26 -3.71 -1.19 17.24
N TYR A 27 -3.51 -2.49 17.03
CA TYR A 27 -4.63 -3.44 16.88
C TYR A 27 -5.24 -3.87 18.21
N LEU A 28 -4.58 -3.63 19.35
CA LEU A 28 -5.15 -3.92 20.67
C LEU A 28 -6.34 -3.03 21.01
N GLY A 29 -6.38 -1.81 20.46
CA GLY A 29 -7.42 -0.81 20.72
C GLY A 29 -8.55 -0.74 19.69
N GLN A 30 -8.66 -1.68 18.75
CA GLN A 30 -9.67 -1.64 17.70
C GLN A 30 -11.11 -1.71 18.26
N SER A 31 -12.00 -0.85 17.75
CA SER A 31 -13.41 -0.82 18.12
C SER A 31 -14.19 -2.06 17.62
N ASP A 32 -13.77 -2.64 16.52
CA ASP A 32 -14.27 -3.90 15.97
C ASP A 32 -13.24 -5.00 16.28
N ARG A 33 -13.66 -6.06 16.99
CA ARG A 33 -12.78 -7.13 17.47
C ARG A 33 -12.90 -8.42 16.63
N ASP A 34 -13.77 -8.48 15.64
CA ASP A 34 -13.97 -9.66 14.81
C ASP A 34 -12.98 -9.70 13.64
N PHE A 35 -11.71 -9.79 13.97
CA PHE A 35 -10.60 -9.92 13.04
C PHE A 35 -9.49 -10.83 13.59
N GLU A 36 -8.58 -11.19 12.71
CA GLU A 36 -7.28 -11.78 13.02
C GLU A 36 -6.16 -11.02 12.34
N LEU A 37 -4.95 -11.10 12.89
CA LEU A 37 -3.71 -10.69 12.27
C LEU A 37 -3.03 -11.92 11.67
N VAL A 38 -2.75 -11.89 10.37
CA VAL A 38 -1.98 -12.93 9.68
C VAL A 38 -0.62 -12.35 9.35
N ILE A 39 0.36 -12.66 10.17
CA ILE A 39 1.73 -12.14 10.08
C ILE A 39 2.57 -13.19 9.37
N VAL A 40 3.27 -12.80 8.32
CA VAL A 40 4.28 -13.65 7.68
C VAL A 40 5.65 -13.02 7.85
N ASP A 41 6.46 -13.65 8.67
CA ASP A 41 7.86 -13.33 8.87
C ASP A 41 8.68 -13.97 7.75
N ASP A 42 9.15 -13.14 6.82
CA ASP A 42 9.89 -13.55 5.63
C ASP A 42 11.39 -13.75 5.93
N GLY A 43 11.70 -14.43 7.02
CA GLY A 43 13.05 -14.84 7.41
C GLY A 43 13.82 -13.78 8.20
N SER A 44 13.17 -13.07 9.12
CA SER A 44 13.84 -12.09 10.00
C SER A 44 14.92 -12.72 10.89
N THR A 45 15.91 -11.90 11.19
CA THR A 45 17.05 -12.24 12.07
C THR A 45 17.17 -11.28 13.27
N ASP A 46 16.27 -10.31 13.34
CA ASP A 46 16.10 -9.38 14.46
C ASP A 46 15.05 -9.90 15.47
N ASP A 47 14.63 -9.05 16.40
CA ASP A 47 13.69 -9.40 17.48
C ASP A 47 12.22 -9.56 16.99
N THR A 48 11.97 -9.69 15.67
CA THR A 48 10.61 -9.79 15.09
C THR A 48 9.78 -10.91 15.73
N ALA A 49 10.38 -12.09 15.94
CA ALA A 49 9.68 -13.24 16.54
C ALA A 49 9.25 -12.95 17.98
N ASP A 50 10.10 -12.31 18.78
CA ASP A 50 9.82 -11.96 20.19
C ASP A 50 8.73 -10.89 20.28
N VAL A 51 8.77 -9.88 19.37
CA VAL A 51 7.71 -8.89 19.27
C VAL A 51 6.37 -9.55 18.98
N VAL A 52 6.28 -10.42 17.97
CA VAL A 52 5.02 -11.12 17.66
C VAL A 52 4.53 -11.97 18.83
N ALA A 53 5.44 -12.64 19.57
CA ALA A 53 5.08 -13.46 20.72
C ALA A 53 4.39 -12.64 21.82
N THR A 54 4.77 -11.37 22.01
CA THR A 54 4.18 -10.48 23.02
C THR A 54 2.68 -10.25 22.80
N TYR A 55 2.20 -10.31 21.56
CA TYR A 55 0.80 -9.98 21.21
C TYR A 55 -0.13 -11.19 21.09
N ARG A 56 0.39 -12.43 21.06
CA ARG A 56 -0.39 -13.65 20.77
C ARG A 56 -1.55 -13.89 21.74
N ASP A 57 -1.39 -13.51 23.00
CA ASP A 57 -2.43 -13.70 24.02
C ASP A 57 -3.41 -12.51 24.12
N GLN A 58 -3.15 -11.42 23.39
CA GLN A 58 -3.90 -10.17 23.48
C GLN A 58 -4.85 -9.95 22.29
N VAL A 59 -4.47 -10.48 21.13
CA VAL A 59 -5.26 -10.43 19.89
C VAL A 59 -5.08 -11.73 19.12
N ARG A 60 -6.06 -12.11 18.30
CA ARG A 60 -5.92 -13.32 17.47
C ARG A 60 -4.81 -13.13 16.43
N VAL A 61 -3.72 -13.88 16.59
CA VAL A 61 -2.55 -13.83 15.71
C VAL A 61 -2.29 -15.22 15.12
N ALA A 62 -2.25 -15.29 13.79
CA ALA A 62 -1.63 -16.39 13.05
C ALA A 62 -0.27 -15.88 12.52
N CYS A 63 0.82 -16.52 12.96
CA CYS A 63 2.17 -16.15 12.52
C CYS A 63 2.81 -17.33 11.79
N VAL A 64 3.29 -17.06 10.58
CA VAL A 64 4.01 -18.01 9.74
C VAL A 64 5.42 -17.49 9.53
N HIS A 65 6.43 -18.32 9.79
CA HIS A 65 7.82 -18.03 9.47
C HIS A 65 8.22 -18.78 8.19
N GLN A 66 8.86 -18.10 7.25
CA GLN A 66 9.39 -18.67 6.02
C GLN A 66 10.79 -18.18 5.72
N ALA A 67 11.55 -18.89 4.88
CA ALA A 67 12.78 -18.37 4.32
C ALA A 67 12.47 -17.15 3.45
N ASN A 68 13.35 -16.12 3.43
CA ASN A 68 13.12 -14.89 2.67
C ASN A 68 12.92 -15.18 1.18
N ARG A 69 11.75 -14.83 0.68
CA ARG A 69 11.34 -14.98 -0.73
C ARG A 69 10.75 -13.67 -1.29
N GLY A 70 10.70 -12.62 -0.48
CA GLY A 70 10.18 -11.31 -0.83
C GLY A 70 8.70 -11.13 -0.57
N ARG A 71 8.29 -9.87 -0.59
CA ARG A 71 6.96 -9.41 -0.13
C ARG A 71 5.76 -10.05 -0.85
N SER A 72 5.87 -10.30 -2.17
CA SER A 72 4.79 -10.97 -2.94
C SER A 72 4.56 -12.39 -2.42
N HIS A 73 5.62 -13.14 -2.18
CA HIS A 73 5.52 -14.48 -1.58
C HIS A 73 4.97 -14.44 -0.17
N ALA A 74 5.45 -13.51 0.68
CA ALA A 74 4.97 -13.36 2.05
C ALA A 74 3.47 -13.02 2.09
N ARG A 75 3.01 -12.09 1.24
CA ARG A 75 1.57 -11.77 1.13
C ARG A 75 0.75 -12.96 0.63
N ASN A 76 1.23 -13.71 -0.35
CA ASN A 76 0.54 -14.90 -0.84
C ASN A 76 0.42 -15.97 0.26
N THR A 77 1.50 -16.25 0.99
CA THR A 77 1.47 -17.14 2.16
C THR A 77 0.43 -16.66 3.19
N ALA A 78 0.37 -15.35 3.48
CA ALA A 78 -0.62 -14.81 4.40
C ALA A 78 -2.06 -14.99 3.89
N ILE A 79 -2.33 -14.77 2.59
CA ILE A 79 -3.65 -14.98 1.96
C ILE A 79 -4.10 -16.44 2.08
N GLU A 80 -3.17 -17.38 1.94
CA GLU A 80 -3.46 -18.82 2.07
C GLU A 80 -3.84 -19.20 3.52
N HIS A 81 -3.22 -18.57 4.51
CA HIS A 81 -3.50 -18.81 5.94
C HIS A 81 -4.68 -18.01 6.48
N ALA A 82 -5.12 -16.97 5.77
CA ALA A 82 -6.24 -16.12 6.16
C ALA A 82 -7.56 -16.91 6.28
N GLN A 83 -8.26 -16.70 7.40
CA GLN A 83 -9.58 -17.30 7.64
C GLN A 83 -10.74 -16.37 7.29
N GLY A 84 -10.54 -15.05 7.38
CA GLY A 84 -11.53 -14.03 7.07
C GLY A 84 -11.95 -14.04 5.59
N ASP A 85 -13.18 -13.64 5.32
CA ASP A 85 -13.69 -13.49 3.95
C ASP A 85 -13.31 -12.13 3.34
N LEU A 86 -12.99 -11.15 4.20
CA LEU A 86 -12.43 -9.87 3.84
C LEU A 86 -10.95 -9.81 4.24
N LEU A 87 -10.08 -9.45 3.31
CA LEU A 87 -8.68 -9.15 3.57
C LEU A 87 -8.48 -7.66 3.74
N ILE A 88 -7.68 -7.26 4.71
CA ILE A 88 -7.11 -5.92 4.82
C ILE A 88 -5.59 -6.06 4.70
N PHE A 89 -5.00 -5.51 3.66
CA PHE A 89 -3.55 -5.41 3.53
C PHE A 89 -3.04 -4.23 4.34
N SER A 90 -2.07 -4.48 5.20
CA SER A 90 -1.37 -3.48 6.02
C SER A 90 0.10 -3.87 6.10
N ASP A 91 1.00 -2.91 5.89
CA ASP A 91 2.42 -3.19 6.06
C ASP A 91 2.81 -3.16 7.55
N ASP A 92 3.98 -3.69 7.88
CA ASP A 92 4.50 -3.81 9.25
C ASP A 92 4.91 -2.48 9.91
N ASP A 93 4.78 -1.37 9.16
CA ASP A 93 5.06 0.00 9.59
C ASP A 93 3.81 0.89 9.60
N ARG A 94 2.62 0.33 9.82
CA ARG A 94 1.33 1.03 9.78
C ARG A 94 0.61 1.00 11.13
N ILE A 95 0.57 2.15 11.80
CA ILE A 95 -0.25 2.32 13.02
C ILE A 95 -1.70 2.54 12.61
N ALA A 96 -2.59 1.64 12.96
CA ALA A 96 -4.02 1.71 12.62
C ALA A 96 -4.77 2.64 13.57
N SER A 97 -5.70 3.47 13.06
CA SER A 97 -6.64 4.22 13.92
C SER A 97 -7.57 3.27 14.67
N ARG A 98 -8.19 3.72 15.76
CA ARG A 98 -9.07 2.86 16.59
C ARG A 98 -10.28 2.29 15.85
N SER A 99 -10.78 2.98 14.84
CA SER A 99 -11.91 2.53 14.01
C SER A 99 -11.50 1.82 12.72
N PHE A 100 -10.23 1.61 12.47
CA PHE A 100 -9.68 1.11 11.20
C PHE A 100 -10.39 -0.13 10.66
N ILE A 101 -10.55 -1.16 11.49
CA ILE A 101 -11.24 -2.41 11.11
C ILE A 101 -12.72 -2.16 10.82
N ALA A 102 -13.40 -1.40 11.71
CA ALA A 102 -14.82 -1.10 11.57
C ALA A 102 -15.13 -0.29 10.29
N GLU A 103 -14.26 0.69 9.95
CA GLU A 103 -14.41 1.52 8.77
C GLU A 103 -14.22 0.70 7.48
N HIS A 104 -13.20 -0.15 7.42
CA HIS A 104 -13.05 -1.07 6.30
C HIS A 104 -14.26 -1.99 6.15
N ARG A 105 -14.75 -2.57 7.24
CA ARG A 105 -15.96 -3.41 7.23
C ARG A 105 -17.17 -2.64 6.69
N ALA A 106 -17.36 -1.40 7.11
CA ALA A 106 -18.50 -0.57 6.72
C ALA A 106 -18.55 -0.34 5.21
N GLU A 107 -17.40 -0.16 4.57
CA GLU A 107 -17.28 0.05 3.13
C GLU A 107 -17.64 -1.19 2.30
N HIS A 108 -17.61 -2.40 2.88
CA HIS A 108 -17.93 -3.66 2.20
C HIS A 108 -19.36 -4.17 2.45
N ARG A 109 -20.25 -3.34 2.98
CA ARG A 109 -21.67 -3.71 3.21
C ARG A 109 -22.52 -3.68 1.94
N ALA A 110 -22.03 -3.10 0.85
CA ALA A 110 -22.73 -3.10 -0.44
C ALA A 110 -22.54 -4.42 -1.17
N ASP A 111 -23.53 -4.83 -1.97
CA ASP A 111 -23.53 -6.11 -2.71
C ASP A 111 -22.50 -6.17 -3.85
N THR A 112 -21.96 -5.02 -4.26
CA THR A 112 -20.96 -4.97 -5.34
C THR A 112 -19.57 -5.23 -4.79
N PRO A 113 -18.84 -6.24 -5.31
CA PRO A 113 -17.46 -6.48 -4.94
C PRO A 113 -16.58 -5.27 -5.26
N ARG A 114 -15.80 -4.84 -4.27
CA ARG A 114 -14.97 -3.65 -4.41
C ARG A 114 -13.61 -3.80 -3.75
N VAL A 115 -12.68 -2.99 -4.23
CA VAL A 115 -11.41 -2.69 -3.56
C VAL A 115 -11.59 -1.37 -2.84
N VAL A 116 -11.34 -1.34 -1.55
CA VAL A 116 -11.40 -0.13 -0.73
C VAL A 116 -9.99 0.31 -0.38
N LEU A 117 -9.66 1.55 -0.74
CA LEU A 117 -8.41 2.20 -0.41
C LEU A 117 -8.65 3.08 0.81
N GLY A 118 -7.98 2.77 1.93
CA GLY A 118 -8.05 3.61 3.11
C GLY A 118 -7.17 4.85 3.01
N TRP A 119 -7.40 5.79 3.93
CA TRP A 119 -6.64 7.03 4.02
C TRP A 119 -5.34 6.80 4.75
N GLN A 120 -4.25 7.36 4.24
CA GLN A 120 -2.93 7.21 4.81
C GLN A 120 -2.37 8.56 5.23
N GLU A 121 -1.89 8.64 6.45
CA GLU A 121 -1.11 9.76 6.97
C GLU A 121 0.28 9.27 7.32
N ALA A 122 1.21 10.17 7.58
CA ALA A 122 2.53 9.79 8.06
C ALA A 122 2.65 10.07 9.56
N ILE A 123 3.57 9.36 10.24
CA ILE A 123 3.87 9.55 11.66
C ILE A 123 5.37 9.37 11.93
N LEU A 124 5.95 10.26 12.71
CA LEU A 124 7.34 10.15 13.13
C LEU A 124 7.44 9.37 14.45
N SER A 125 7.61 8.06 14.33
CA SER A 125 7.71 7.16 15.49
C SER A 125 9.14 6.98 16.00
N ILE A 126 10.13 7.07 15.10
CA ILE A 126 11.55 6.92 15.38
C ILE A 126 12.29 8.04 14.66
N TRP A 127 13.13 8.73 15.39
CA TRP A 127 14.09 9.66 14.82
C TRP A 127 15.35 8.93 14.39
N MET A 128 15.83 9.22 13.17
CA MET A 128 17.12 8.79 12.64
C MET A 128 17.80 9.98 11.95
N PRO A 129 19.11 10.19 12.13
CA PRO A 129 19.82 11.35 11.57
C PRO A 129 19.70 11.48 10.05
N ASP A 130 19.70 10.33 9.35
CA ASP A 130 19.65 10.26 7.88
C ASP A 130 18.23 10.20 7.32
N LEU A 131 17.21 10.38 8.17
CA LEU A 131 15.82 10.32 7.74
C LEU A 131 15.46 11.53 6.87
N MET A 132 15.06 11.26 5.64
CA MET A 132 14.64 12.29 4.66
C MET A 132 13.24 12.82 4.98
N ILE A 133 13.17 13.83 5.87
CA ILE A 133 11.92 14.53 6.23
C ILE A 133 12.00 15.98 5.75
N ALA A 134 10.90 16.51 5.23
CA ALA A 134 10.81 17.91 4.83
C ALA A 134 11.01 18.83 6.06
N ALA A 135 11.80 19.91 5.90
CA ALA A 135 12.08 20.84 7.00
C ALA A 135 10.79 21.42 7.61
N GLY A 136 9.76 21.71 6.79
CA GLY A 136 8.45 22.17 7.27
C GLY A 136 7.79 21.19 8.23
N THR A 137 7.84 19.89 7.94
CA THR A 137 7.31 18.83 8.82
C THR A 137 7.99 18.82 10.18
N ILE A 138 9.31 18.98 10.22
CA ILE A 138 10.06 19.08 11.49
C ILE A 138 9.67 20.35 12.26
N VAL A 139 9.52 21.49 11.58
CA VAL A 139 9.08 22.75 12.21
C VAL A 139 7.70 22.60 12.85
N GLU A 140 6.74 22.03 12.15
CA GLU A 140 5.38 21.78 12.66
C GLU A 140 5.39 20.82 13.86
N LEU A 141 6.17 19.74 13.78
CA LEU A 141 6.34 18.79 14.87
C LEU A 141 6.91 19.47 16.13
N LEU A 142 7.98 20.27 15.97
CA LEU A 142 8.59 21.01 17.07
C LEU A 142 7.70 22.14 17.62
N ALA A 143 6.77 22.68 16.84
CA ALA A 143 5.77 23.62 17.32
C ALA A 143 4.76 22.93 18.26
N ARG A 144 4.35 21.72 17.94
CA ARG A 144 3.45 20.88 18.78
C ARG A 144 4.17 20.29 19.99
N ARG A 145 5.44 19.91 19.83
CA ARG A 145 6.27 19.22 20.83
C ARG A 145 7.65 19.87 20.96
N PRO A 146 7.78 21.07 21.60
CA PRO A 146 9.06 21.79 21.70
C PRO A 146 10.16 21.01 22.43
N ASN A 147 9.81 20.10 23.34
CA ASN A 147 10.74 19.25 24.09
C ASN A 147 11.47 18.24 23.21
N LEU A 148 10.97 17.93 22.01
CA LEU A 148 11.65 17.03 21.07
C LEU A 148 12.98 17.57 20.56
N ARG A 149 13.22 18.91 20.59
CA ARG A 149 14.51 19.50 20.16
C ARG A 149 15.72 18.85 20.81
N GLY A 150 15.58 18.42 22.08
CA GLY A 150 16.65 17.72 22.81
C GLY A 150 16.80 16.25 22.41
N GLN A 151 15.82 15.66 21.74
CA GLN A 151 15.79 14.24 21.35
C GLN A 151 16.20 14.02 19.88
N LEU A 152 15.97 15.00 19.00
CA LEU A 152 16.36 14.97 17.60
C LEU A 152 17.86 15.27 17.45
N ARG A 153 18.71 14.28 17.74
CA ARG A 153 20.18 14.37 17.74
C ARG A 153 20.77 13.39 16.73
N ASP A 154 22.11 13.23 16.77
CA ASP A 154 22.89 12.35 15.90
C ASP A 154 22.77 10.86 16.27
N SER A 155 21.69 10.46 16.92
CA SER A 155 21.43 9.07 17.32
C SER A 155 19.99 8.66 17.03
N VAL A 156 19.80 7.37 16.75
CA VAL A 156 18.47 6.78 16.59
C VAL A 156 17.73 6.86 17.92
N THR A 157 16.55 7.46 17.92
CA THR A 157 15.73 7.69 19.13
C THR A 157 14.29 7.28 18.88
N ALA A 158 13.75 6.38 19.71
CA ALA A 158 12.32 6.08 19.72
C ALA A 158 11.57 7.28 20.31
N LEU A 159 10.59 7.82 19.58
CA LEU A 159 9.75 8.94 19.98
C LEU A 159 8.38 8.48 20.46
N ILE A 160 7.93 7.34 19.99
CA ILE A 160 6.65 6.70 20.31
C ILE A 160 6.94 5.30 20.88
N THR A 161 6.23 4.93 21.94
CA THR A 161 6.30 3.60 22.53
C THR A 161 5.03 2.80 22.28
N PRO A 162 5.06 1.45 22.38
CA PRO A 162 3.86 0.63 22.27
C PRO A 162 2.75 1.00 23.26
N GLU A 163 3.11 1.43 24.50
CA GLU A 163 2.16 1.89 25.49
C GLU A 163 1.44 3.16 25.05
N MET A 164 2.14 4.13 24.50
CA MET A 164 1.53 5.35 23.94
C MET A 164 0.52 5.01 22.83
N VAL A 165 0.86 4.07 21.94
CA VAL A 165 -0.04 3.61 20.87
C VAL A 165 -1.26 2.88 21.46
N ARG A 166 -1.06 2.01 22.43
CA ARG A 166 -2.13 1.23 23.05
C ARG A 166 -3.09 2.11 23.87
N ASP A 167 -2.55 2.97 24.73
CA ASP A 167 -3.31 3.64 25.78
C ASP A 167 -3.70 5.08 25.41
N GLU A 168 -2.86 5.79 24.62
CA GLU A 168 -2.97 7.21 24.31
C GLU A 168 -2.95 7.49 22.80
N LEU A 169 -3.48 6.60 21.96
CA LEU A 169 -3.33 6.66 20.49
C LEU A 169 -3.71 8.02 19.91
N ASP A 170 -4.86 8.59 20.30
CA ASP A 170 -5.36 9.84 19.70
C ASP A 170 -4.44 11.02 20.05
N ALA A 171 -3.93 11.07 21.27
CA ALA A 171 -2.94 12.08 21.68
C ALA A 171 -1.60 11.86 20.95
N THR A 172 -1.16 10.63 20.82
CA THR A 172 0.07 10.25 20.09
C THR A 172 -0.03 10.66 18.62
N ILE A 173 -1.16 10.39 17.97
CA ILE A 173 -1.41 10.81 16.58
C ILE A 173 -1.38 12.34 16.47
N ALA A 174 -2.11 13.07 17.35
CA ALA A 174 -2.15 14.52 17.33
C ALA A 174 -0.75 15.15 17.49
N ASP A 175 0.12 14.53 18.26
CA ASP A 175 1.46 15.00 18.54
C ASP A 175 2.48 14.70 17.42
N PHE A 176 2.41 13.52 16.79
CA PHE A 176 3.48 12.99 15.95
C PHE A 176 3.09 12.74 14.48
N SER A 177 1.80 12.86 14.12
CA SER A 177 1.39 12.69 12.71
C SER A 177 1.71 13.91 11.87
N CYS A 178 1.86 13.68 10.58
CA CYS A 178 2.05 14.71 9.57
C CYS A 178 1.45 14.25 8.24
N PRO A 179 1.20 15.20 7.30
CA PRO A 179 0.66 14.85 5.99
C PRO A 179 1.58 13.88 5.25
N GLU A 180 0.99 12.84 4.65
CA GLU A 180 1.69 11.96 3.71
C GLU A 180 1.66 12.61 2.31
N PRO A 181 2.81 12.92 1.67
CA PRO A 181 2.83 13.61 0.38
C PRO A 181 2.08 12.87 -0.74
N TRP A 182 2.06 11.53 -0.69
CA TRP A 182 1.29 10.72 -1.63
C TRP A 182 -0.22 10.96 -1.50
N GLN A 183 -0.69 11.21 -0.29
CA GLN A 183 -2.10 11.39 0.02
C GLN A 183 -2.68 12.66 -0.62
N GLN A 184 -1.87 13.71 -0.79
CA GLN A 184 -2.31 14.91 -1.49
C GLN A 184 -2.71 14.61 -2.93
N LYS A 185 -1.97 13.76 -3.64
CA LYS A 185 -2.30 13.34 -5.01
C LYS A 185 -3.59 12.53 -5.10
N ILE A 186 -3.88 11.75 -4.05
CA ILE A 186 -5.17 11.04 -3.94
C ILE A 186 -6.28 12.05 -3.67
N ALA A 187 -6.08 13.03 -2.80
CA ALA A 187 -7.05 14.09 -2.51
C ALA A 187 -7.48 14.84 -3.77
N GLU A 188 -6.52 15.29 -4.59
CA GLU A 188 -6.77 15.96 -5.88
C GLU A 188 -7.59 15.07 -6.84
N THR A 189 -7.30 13.76 -6.88
CA THR A 189 -8.05 12.81 -7.69
C THR A 189 -9.50 12.66 -7.20
N ILE A 190 -9.70 12.59 -5.87
CA ILE A 190 -11.03 12.47 -5.26
C ILE A 190 -11.86 13.74 -5.44
N GLU A 191 -11.27 14.93 -5.34
CA GLU A 191 -11.95 16.20 -5.58
C GLU A 191 -12.59 16.23 -6.97
N ARG A 192 -11.93 15.62 -7.95
CA ARG A 192 -12.39 15.61 -9.34
C ARG A 192 -13.36 14.46 -9.65
N TYR A 193 -13.10 13.27 -9.15
CA TYR A 193 -13.83 12.05 -9.55
C TYR A 193 -14.69 11.43 -8.44
N GLY A 194 -14.74 12.05 -7.25
CA GLY A 194 -15.44 11.54 -6.08
C GLY A 194 -14.75 10.32 -5.43
N LEU A 195 -15.32 9.83 -4.35
CA LEU A 195 -14.77 8.69 -3.61
C LEU A 195 -14.86 7.37 -4.40
N ASP A 196 -15.79 7.24 -5.32
CA ASP A 196 -15.97 6.07 -6.19
C ASP A 196 -15.18 6.18 -7.51
N LEU A 197 -14.39 7.24 -7.69
CA LEU A 197 -13.48 7.49 -8.82
C LEU A 197 -14.18 7.39 -10.19
N ASN A 198 -15.44 7.85 -10.28
CA ASN A 198 -16.26 7.75 -11.48
C ASN A 198 -15.64 8.51 -12.67
N GLY A 199 -15.43 7.82 -13.80
CA GLY A 199 -14.82 8.40 -15.00
C GLY A 199 -13.29 8.52 -14.94
N TYR A 200 -12.66 8.00 -13.87
CA TYR A 200 -11.21 7.90 -13.78
C TYR A 200 -10.72 6.55 -14.32
N CYS A 201 -9.87 6.58 -15.36
CA CYS A 201 -9.42 5.36 -16.05
C CYS A 201 -8.35 4.58 -15.29
N PHE A 202 -7.73 5.17 -14.28
CA PHE A 202 -6.60 4.57 -13.56
C PHE A 202 -6.84 4.38 -12.05
N PRO A 203 -8.04 3.92 -11.60
CA PRO A 203 -8.31 3.77 -10.17
C PRO A 203 -7.33 2.79 -9.52
N TRP A 204 -6.90 1.77 -10.25
CA TRP A 204 -5.96 0.73 -9.85
C TRP A 204 -4.56 1.28 -9.50
N ARG A 205 -4.15 2.43 -10.02
CA ARG A 205 -2.86 3.05 -9.68
C ARG A 205 -2.77 3.53 -8.22
N LEU A 206 -3.91 3.73 -7.58
CA LEU A 206 -4.00 4.21 -6.19
C LEU A 206 -3.91 3.07 -5.17
N GLY A 207 -4.00 1.83 -5.62
CA GLY A 207 -4.02 0.65 -4.77
C GLY A 207 -2.66 0.27 -4.24
N VAL A 208 -2.30 0.83 -3.08
CA VAL A 208 -1.13 0.42 -2.32
C VAL A 208 -1.54 -0.46 -1.15
N THR A 209 -0.85 -1.56 -0.96
CA THR A 209 -1.17 -2.58 0.06
C THR A 209 -0.88 -2.16 1.49
N GLY A 210 -0.38 -0.95 1.72
CA GLY A 210 -0.25 -0.38 3.06
C GLY A 210 -1.58 -0.03 3.72
N ASN A 211 -2.68 0.12 2.94
CA ASN A 211 -4.04 0.36 3.44
C ASN A 211 -5.07 0.03 2.34
N LEU A 212 -5.36 -1.23 2.15
CA LEU A 212 -6.30 -1.70 1.12
C LEU A 212 -7.11 -2.88 1.64
N SER A 213 -8.43 -2.86 1.44
CA SER A 213 -9.26 -4.05 1.70
C SER A 213 -9.98 -4.55 0.46
N VAL A 214 -10.17 -5.87 0.41
CA VAL A 214 -10.78 -6.55 -0.73
C VAL A 214 -11.31 -7.92 -0.30
N PRO A 215 -12.43 -8.43 -0.86
CA PRO A 215 -12.88 -9.79 -0.62
C PRO A 215 -11.79 -10.82 -0.99
N ARG A 216 -11.51 -11.75 -0.06
CA ARG A 216 -10.46 -12.76 -0.23
C ARG A 216 -10.64 -13.59 -1.51
N GLN A 217 -11.87 -13.96 -1.84
CA GLN A 217 -12.16 -14.76 -3.04
C GLN A 217 -11.73 -14.02 -4.31
N LEU A 218 -12.00 -12.72 -4.43
CA LEU A 218 -11.55 -11.93 -5.57
C LEU A 218 -10.03 -11.94 -5.77
N VAL A 219 -9.27 -11.84 -4.68
CA VAL A 219 -7.80 -11.92 -4.74
C VAL A 219 -7.35 -13.28 -5.25
N ARG A 220 -8.00 -14.35 -4.80
CA ARG A 220 -7.72 -15.73 -5.27
C ARG A 220 -8.08 -15.91 -6.74
N ASP A 221 -9.23 -15.43 -7.17
CA ASP A 221 -9.72 -15.57 -8.53
C ASP A 221 -8.82 -14.90 -9.57
N VAL A 222 -8.18 -13.78 -9.19
CA VAL A 222 -7.21 -13.10 -10.06
C VAL A 222 -5.78 -13.64 -9.93
N GLY A 223 -5.54 -14.69 -9.11
CA GLY A 223 -4.25 -15.37 -8.99
C GLY A 223 -3.29 -14.76 -7.96
N MET A 224 -3.79 -13.99 -6.98
CA MET A 224 -3.00 -13.39 -5.89
C MET A 224 -1.87 -12.47 -6.40
N PHE A 225 -0.78 -12.27 -5.62
CA PHE A 225 0.36 -11.46 -6.06
C PHE A 225 1.23 -12.20 -7.07
N ASP A 226 1.69 -11.49 -8.10
CA ASP A 226 2.65 -12.03 -9.07
C ASP A 226 4.06 -12.06 -8.43
N VAL A 227 4.57 -13.26 -8.19
CA VAL A 227 5.86 -13.48 -7.53
C VAL A 227 7.07 -13.18 -8.42
N GLU A 228 6.85 -12.99 -9.71
CA GLU A 228 7.89 -12.57 -10.63
C GLU A 228 8.16 -11.05 -10.56
N LEU A 229 7.26 -10.27 -9.96
CA LEU A 229 7.51 -8.87 -9.62
C LEU A 229 8.33 -8.83 -8.33
N ARG A 230 9.66 -8.79 -8.49
CA ARG A 230 10.62 -8.91 -7.40
C ARG A 230 11.11 -7.55 -6.93
N GLY A 231 11.60 -7.50 -5.69
CA GLY A 231 12.11 -6.28 -5.08
C GLY A 231 11.01 -5.29 -4.74
N TRP A 232 11.18 -4.02 -5.10
CA TRP A 232 10.25 -2.97 -4.72
C TRP A 232 9.46 -2.43 -5.91
N GLY A 233 8.13 -2.37 -5.71
CA GLY A 233 7.21 -1.56 -6.50
C GLY A 233 6.50 -2.32 -7.63
N LEU A 234 5.27 -1.89 -7.87
CA LEU A 234 4.34 -2.34 -8.90
C LEU A 234 3.68 -3.71 -8.64
N GLU A 235 4.05 -4.45 -7.59
CA GLU A 235 3.38 -5.72 -7.25
C GLU A 235 1.94 -5.51 -6.75
N ASP A 236 1.72 -4.44 -6.00
CA ASP A 236 0.40 -4.01 -5.51
C ASP A 236 -0.45 -3.40 -6.64
N LEU A 237 0.17 -2.60 -7.49
CA LEU A 237 -0.47 -2.05 -8.69
C LEU A 237 -0.93 -3.18 -9.64
N ASP A 238 -0.09 -4.20 -9.88
CA ASP A 238 -0.44 -5.36 -10.70
C ASP A 238 -1.67 -6.10 -10.14
N LEU A 239 -1.68 -6.36 -8.83
CA LEU A 239 -2.85 -7.00 -8.20
C LEU A 239 -4.11 -6.16 -8.39
N HIS A 240 -4.05 -4.85 -8.08
CA HIS A 240 -5.21 -3.97 -8.22
C HIS A 240 -5.64 -3.82 -9.69
N TYR A 241 -4.70 -3.76 -10.63
CA TYR A 241 -5.00 -3.76 -12.06
C TYR A 241 -5.78 -5.01 -12.48
N ARG A 242 -5.38 -6.21 -12.03
CA ARG A 242 -6.11 -7.45 -12.30
C ARG A 242 -7.50 -7.48 -11.65
N LEU A 243 -7.62 -6.99 -10.42
CA LEU A 243 -8.92 -6.84 -9.75
C LEU A 243 -9.85 -5.90 -10.52
N HIS A 244 -9.33 -4.75 -10.97
CA HIS A 244 -10.06 -3.78 -11.79
C HIS A 244 -10.52 -4.41 -13.12
N ARG A 245 -9.62 -5.14 -13.81
CA ARG A 245 -9.93 -5.85 -15.05
C ARG A 245 -10.96 -6.98 -14.85
N ALA A 246 -11.04 -7.54 -13.67
CA ALA A 246 -12.07 -8.52 -13.26
C ALA A 246 -13.40 -7.86 -12.88
N GLY A 247 -13.53 -6.52 -12.99
CA GLY A 247 -14.76 -5.78 -12.74
C GLY A 247 -14.94 -5.32 -11.31
N ALA A 248 -13.93 -5.41 -10.44
CA ALA A 248 -14.01 -4.86 -9.08
C ALA A 248 -14.06 -3.32 -9.12
N ALA A 249 -15.06 -2.74 -8.47
CA ALA A 249 -15.11 -1.29 -8.27
C ALA A 249 -14.02 -0.85 -7.29
N THR A 250 -13.49 0.36 -7.48
CA THR A 250 -12.56 0.98 -6.53
C THR A 250 -13.25 2.11 -5.79
N ARG A 251 -13.07 2.14 -4.46
CA ARG A 251 -13.57 3.21 -3.60
C ARG A 251 -12.49 3.67 -2.64
N VAL A 252 -12.45 4.97 -2.36
CA VAL A 252 -11.57 5.55 -1.34
C VAL A 252 -12.39 5.81 -0.08
N SER A 253 -11.92 5.31 1.06
CA SER A 253 -12.44 5.64 2.38
C SER A 253 -11.56 6.68 3.05
N ARG A 254 -12.16 7.81 3.48
CA ARG A 254 -11.46 8.85 4.25
C ARG A 254 -11.43 8.57 5.75
N THR A 255 -12.12 7.53 6.20
CA THR A 255 -12.29 7.19 7.62
C THR A 255 -11.49 5.95 8.04
N ALA A 256 -11.21 5.05 7.11
CA ALA A 256 -10.31 3.91 7.35
C ALA A 256 -8.84 4.38 7.34
N ILE A 257 -8.38 4.98 8.44
CA ILE A 257 -7.11 5.69 8.51
C ILE A 257 -6.03 4.81 9.14
N ASN A 258 -4.83 4.81 8.54
CA ASN A 258 -3.61 4.37 9.19
C ASN A 258 -2.46 5.39 9.00
N TYR A 259 -1.41 5.23 9.81
CA TYR A 259 -0.30 6.15 9.89
C TYR A 259 1.00 5.42 9.54
N HIS A 260 1.61 5.82 8.41
CA HIS A 260 2.86 5.28 7.93
C HIS A 260 4.03 5.81 8.76
N GLN A 261 4.73 4.95 9.42
CA GLN A 261 5.92 5.29 10.20
C GLN A 261 7.06 5.64 9.24
N PHE A 262 7.65 6.82 9.42
CA PHE A 262 8.82 7.21 8.63
C PHE A 262 9.98 6.24 8.82
N HIS A 263 10.59 5.82 7.73
CA HIS A 263 11.77 4.97 7.73
C HIS A 263 12.66 5.26 6.52
N GLU A 264 13.90 4.82 6.59
CA GLU A 264 14.84 4.89 5.46
C GLU A 264 14.36 4.01 4.31
N ARG A 265 14.64 4.48 3.10
CA ARG A 265 14.39 3.72 1.86
C ARG A 265 15.71 3.26 1.29
N GLY A 266 15.80 1.98 0.93
CA GLY A 266 17.00 1.40 0.35
C GLY A 266 17.34 1.96 -1.05
N PRO A 267 18.60 1.88 -1.50
CA PRO A 267 19.06 2.50 -2.76
C PRO A 267 18.56 1.81 -4.03
N ALA A 268 18.10 0.57 -3.98
CA ALA A 268 17.75 -0.23 -5.16
C ALA A 268 16.36 0.03 -5.74
N LEU A 269 15.56 0.92 -5.13
CA LEU A 269 14.13 1.09 -5.45
C LEU A 269 13.83 1.37 -6.93
N MET A 270 14.59 2.27 -7.56
CA MET A 270 14.33 2.64 -8.95
C MET A 270 14.73 1.56 -9.96
N HIS A 271 15.72 0.74 -9.63
CA HIS A 271 16.13 -0.40 -10.45
C HIS A 271 15.02 -1.46 -10.49
N ASP A 272 14.54 -1.87 -9.32
CA ASP A 272 13.46 -2.84 -9.18
C ASP A 272 12.19 -2.36 -9.88
N TRP A 273 11.82 -1.10 -9.63
CA TRP A 273 10.64 -0.48 -10.24
C TRP A 273 10.70 -0.52 -11.78
N ASN A 274 11.87 -0.17 -12.39
CA ASN A 274 12.04 -0.20 -13.83
C ASN A 274 11.93 -1.62 -14.41
N ASN A 275 12.52 -2.61 -13.74
CA ASN A 275 12.43 -4.00 -14.17
C ASN A 275 10.98 -4.53 -14.09
N ASN A 276 10.27 -4.20 -13.00
CA ASN A 276 8.88 -4.56 -12.83
C ASN A 276 7.97 -3.85 -13.84
N ALA A 277 8.23 -2.56 -14.15
CA ALA A 277 7.49 -1.83 -15.18
C ALA A 277 7.62 -2.48 -16.56
N LEU A 278 8.83 -2.89 -16.94
CA LEU A 278 9.06 -3.59 -18.21
C LEU A 278 8.29 -4.92 -18.25
N ARG A 279 8.31 -5.70 -17.16
CA ARG A 279 7.51 -6.93 -17.05
C ARG A 279 6.01 -6.68 -17.21
N LEU A 280 5.48 -5.60 -16.63
CA LEU A 280 4.06 -5.26 -16.78
C LEU A 280 3.70 -4.88 -18.21
N ILE A 281 4.58 -4.15 -18.91
CA ILE A 281 4.40 -3.81 -20.33
C ILE A 281 4.33 -5.09 -21.16
N GLU A 282 5.27 -6.00 -20.98
CA GLU A 282 5.35 -7.29 -21.70
C GLU A 282 4.15 -8.19 -21.37
N LYS A 283 3.68 -8.18 -20.11
CA LYS A 283 2.56 -9.01 -19.62
C LYS A 283 1.22 -8.58 -20.17
N TYR A 284 0.97 -7.27 -20.29
CA TYR A 284 -0.37 -6.77 -20.56
C TYR A 284 -0.55 -6.14 -21.94
N ALA A 285 0.46 -5.50 -22.50
CA ALA A 285 0.39 -4.72 -23.76
C ALA A 285 -0.90 -3.87 -23.83
N ALA A 286 -1.20 -3.12 -22.75
CA ALA A 286 -2.47 -2.45 -22.55
C ALA A 286 -2.29 -0.92 -22.50
N VAL A 287 -3.07 -0.20 -23.31
CA VAL A 287 -2.94 1.25 -23.53
C VAL A 287 -3.07 2.03 -22.22
N ASP A 288 -4.02 1.68 -21.35
CA ASP A 288 -4.22 2.36 -20.07
C ASP A 288 -3.01 2.22 -19.14
N LEU A 289 -2.42 1.02 -19.03
CA LEU A 289 -1.21 0.77 -18.26
C LEU A 289 -0.02 1.55 -18.82
N GLU A 290 0.16 1.53 -20.12
CA GLU A 290 1.27 2.19 -20.80
C GLU A 290 1.16 3.72 -20.71
N LEU A 291 -0.05 4.29 -20.82
CA LEU A 291 -0.30 5.71 -20.59
C LEU A 291 0.09 6.10 -19.16
N TYR A 292 -0.31 5.30 -18.16
CA TYR A 292 0.07 5.53 -16.76
C TYR A 292 1.60 5.52 -16.60
N LEU A 293 2.31 4.52 -17.13
CA LEU A 293 3.77 4.44 -17.04
C LEU A 293 4.47 5.63 -17.67
N ARG A 294 3.92 6.22 -18.75
CA ARG A 294 4.40 7.48 -19.33
C ARG A 294 4.21 8.67 -18.38
N THR A 295 3.12 8.70 -17.61
CA THR A 295 2.93 9.77 -16.60
C THR A 295 4.01 9.70 -15.52
N MET A 296 4.39 8.51 -15.11
CA MET A 296 5.46 8.29 -14.12
C MET A 296 6.84 8.74 -14.61
N ARG A 297 7.03 8.86 -15.92
CA ARG A 297 8.23 9.41 -16.56
C ARG A 297 8.15 10.92 -16.85
N GLY A 298 7.08 11.59 -16.41
CA GLY A 298 6.87 13.01 -16.66
C GLY A 298 6.68 13.37 -18.15
N LYS A 299 6.29 12.40 -18.98
CA LYS A 299 6.06 12.57 -20.42
C LYS A 299 4.63 12.91 -20.78
N LEU A 300 3.73 12.80 -19.80
CA LEU A 300 2.31 13.01 -19.96
C LEU A 300 1.72 13.38 -18.59
N SER A 301 0.79 14.30 -18.53
CA SER A 301 0.01 14.55 -17.32
C SER A 301 -1.04 13.43 -17.11
N LEU A 302 -1.49 13.24 -15.86
CA LEU A 302 -2.56 12.26 -15.60
C LEU A 302 -3.88 12.64 -16.29
N ASP A 303 -4.17 13.92 -16.43
CA ASP A 303 -5.39 14.40 -17.10
C ASP A 303 -5.38 14.10 -18.59
N GLU A 304 -4.24 14.35 -19.25
CA GLU A 304 -4.07 13.99 -20.66
C GLU A 304 -4.15 12.48 -20.84
N ALA A 305 -3.49 11.71 -19.96
CA ALA A 305 -3.56 10.25 -19.99
C ALA A 305 -5.00 9.75 -19.86
N ASN A 306 -5.77 10.30 -18.91
CA ASN A 306 -7.17 9.93 -18.69
C ASN A 306 -8.04 10.25 -19.92
N ARG A 307 -7.88 11.43 -20.52
CA ARG A 307 -8.59 11.79 -21.76
C ARG A 307 -8.26 10.86 -22.91
N ILE A 308 -6.99 10.56 -23.13
CA ILE A 308 -6.54 9.64 -24.19
C ILE A 308 -7.08 8.22 -23.95
N ALA A 309 -7.07 7.74 -22.70
CA ALA A 309 -7.62 6.43 -22.36
C ALA A 309 -9.12 6.33 -22.66
N LEU A 310 -9.91 7.37 -22.34
CA LEU A 310 -11.35 7.42 -22.64
C LEU A 310 -11.61 7.45 -24.15
N GLU A 311 -10.88 8.29 -24.90
CA GLU A 311 -10.97 8.36 -26.36
C GLU A 311 -10.63 7.00 -27.00
N HIS A 312 -9.52 6.38 -26.58
CA HIS A 312 -9.12 5.06 -27.05
C HIS A 312 -10.19 4.00 -26.77
N ALA A 313 -10.72 3.96 -25.54
CA ALA A 313 -11.77 3.01 -25.14
C ALA A 313 -13.04 3.19 -26.00
N THR A 314 -13.41 4.43 -26.31
CA THR A 314 -14.56 4.75 -27.17
C THR A 314 -14.34 4.25 -28.60
N LEU A 315 -13.17 4.52 -29.18
CA LEU A 315 -12.81 4.05 -30.54
C LEU A 315 -12.73 2.52 -30.60
N ALA A 316 -12.16 1.88 -29.57
CA ALA A 316 -12.07 0.42 -29.51
C ALA A 316 -13.46 -0.23 -29.39
N ALA A 317 -14.36 0.33 -28.58
CA ALA A 317 -15.74 -0.14 -28.48
C ALA A 317 -16.53 0.00 -29.80
N ALA A 318 -16.19 1.02 -30.61
CA ALA A 318 -16.75 1.22 -31.96
C ALA A 318 -16.10 0.32 -33.03
N GLY A 319 -15.14 -0.55 -32.69
CA GLY A 319 -14.42 -1.41 -33.62
C GLY A 319 -13.46 -0.68 -34.58
N SER A 320 -12.98 0.50 -34.21
CA SER A 320 -12.10 1.32 -35.05
C SER A 320 -10.71 0.70 -35.21
N SER A 321 -10.24 0.55 -36.45
CA SER A 321 -8.86 0.12 -36.73
C SER A 321 -7.82 1.12 -36.19
N VAL A 322 -8.17 2.39 -36.09
CA VAL A 322 -7.30 3.44 -35.51
C VAL A 322 -6.95 3.13 -34.05
N ALA A 323 -7.90 2.58 -33.27
CA ALA A 323 -7.63 2.16 -31.89
C ALA A 323 -6.59 1.05 -31.81
N ALA A 324 -6.66 0.06 -32.71
CA ALA A 324 -5.69 -1.03 -32.76
C ALA A 324 -4.30 -0.55 -33.21
N ASP A 325 -4.24 0.33 -34.21
CA ASP A 325 -2.98 0.93 -34.66
C ASP A 325 -2.34 1.79 -33.56
N TYR A 326 -3.13 2.60 -32.84
CA TYR A 326 -2.67 3.39 -31.71
C TYR A 326 -2.09 2.48 -30.61
N ALA A 327 -2.80 1.41 -30.22
CA ALA A 327 -2.35 0.48 -29.21
C ALA A 327 -0.98 -0.14 -29.56
N ARG A 328 -0.82 -0.58 -30.80
CA ARG A 328 0.46 -1.15 -31.29
C ARG A 328 1.60 -0.12 -31.23
N LEU A 329 1.38 1.07 -31.78
CA LEU A 329 2.41 2.14 -31.79
C LEU A 329 2.77 2.59 -30.37
N MET A 330 1.79 2.66 -29.46
CA MET A 330 2.02 2.98 -28.06
C MET A 330 2.87 1.92 -27.39
N HIS A 331 2.53 0.65 -27.58
CA HIS A 331 3.27 -0.48 -27.01
C HIS A 331 4.73 -0.48 -27.46
N ASP A 332 4.99 -0.40 -28.77
CA ASP A 332 6.34 -0.36 -29.34
C ASP A 332 7.17 0.80 -28.76
N HIS A 333 6.55 1.98 -28.62
CA HIS A 333 7.23 3.16 -28.09
C HIS A 333 7.54 3.04 -26.60
N VAL A 334 6.57 2.61 -25.78
CA VAL A 334 6.73 2.51 -24.33
C VAL A 334 7.70 1.38 -23.99
N HIS A 335 7.60 0.24 -24.65
CA HIS A 335 8.53 -0.87 -24.48
C HIS A 335 9.97 -0.46 -24.79
N ALA A 336 10.21 0.19 -25.94
CA ALA A 336 11.53 0.71 -26.29
C ALA A 336 12.07 1.72 -25.28
N MET A 337 11.22 2.60 -24.77
CA MET A 337 11.60 3.59 -23.75
C MET A 337 12.10 2.93 -22.47
N PHE A 338 11.47 1.85 -21.99
CA PHE A 338 11.87 1.15 -20.79
C PHE A 338 13.09 0.25 -21.00
N LEU A 339 13.26 -0.35 -22.18
CA LEU A 339 14.47 -1.09 -22.55
C LEU A 339 15.71 -0.20 -22.54
N LEU A 340 15.63 1.02 -23.08
CA LEU A 340 16.74 1.98 -23.08
C LEU A 340 17.17 2.40 -21.67
N VAL A 341 16.26 2.42 -20.70
CA VAL A 341 16.59 2.71 -19.31
C VAL A 341 17.34 1.53 -18.67
N LYS A 342 16.90 0.30 -18.94
CA LYS A 342 17.56 -0.92 -18.44
C LYS A 342 19.02 -1.01 -18.90
N THR A 343 19.31 -0.65 -20.16
CA THR A 343 20.66 -0.74 -20.74
C THR A 343 21.63 0.35 -20.25
N LYS A 344 21.10 1.46 -19.69
CA LYS A 344 21.91 2.61 -19.20
C LYS A 344 22.24 2.53 -17.69
N GLN A 345 21.71 1.57 -16.99
CA GLN A 345 22.03 1.38 -15.57
C GLN A 345 23.27 0.47 -15.46
N PRO A 346 24.37 0.92 -14.82
CA PRO A 346 25.50 0.03 -14.51
C PRO A 346 24.99 -1.06 -13.55
N GLY A 347 25.35 -2.32 -13.84
CA GLY A 347 25.02 -3.47 -13.04
C GLY A 347 25.66 -3.45 -11.64
#